data_ee2c152ac73acd1478a5bd5629410325
#
_entry.id   ee2c152ac73acd1478a5bd5629410325
#
_cell.length_a   1.000
_cell.length_b   1.000
_cell.length_c   1.000
_cell.angle_alpha   90.00
_cell.angle_beta   90.00
_cell.angle_gamma   90.00
#
_symmetry.space_group_name_H-M   'P 1'
#
loop_
_entity.id
_entity.type
_entity.pdbx_description
1 polymer ?
#
loop_
_entity_poly.entity_id
_entity_poly.type
_entity_poly.pdbx_seq_one_letter_code
_entity_poly.pdbx_strand_id
1 'polypeptide(L)'
;MKKIIFITLSILIGFASPVALPSVAAAVERGSVPEASVDLKGCTLTLLKNRDYFRALSEKIHEARKEIRLAFFLFKTNGRPESYPEIILRELSQAVQRGVRVTVVLESDGKFASTVNRDNGETAERLKKAGMDVHWDSPKKTTHTKLAVIDGRYTFIGSHNLTQSALKYNNEMSVMIDSQAVAEKTLHYIQGLY
;
A
#
# COMPACT_ATOMS: atom_id res chain seq x y z
N MET A 1 40.35 84.89 -6.74
CA MET A 1 40.97 83.54 -6.70
C MET A 1 40.02 82.62 -5.89
N LYS A 2 39.18 81.80 -6.56
CA LYS A 2 38.24 80.85 -5.89
C LYS A 2 38.93 79.50 -5.79
N LYS A 3 39.07 78.99 -4.57
CA LYS A 3 39.61 77.64 -4.31
C LYS A 3 38.49 76.62 -4.48
N ILE A 4 38.71 75.71 -5.41
CA ILE A 4 37.79 74.56 -5.61
C ILE A 4 38.29 73.43 -4.70
N ILE A 5 37.47 73.03 -3.77
CA ILE A 5 37.72 71.88 -2.88
C ILE A 5 37.09 70.63 -3.58
N PHE A 6 37.97 69.69 -3.94
CA PHE A 6 37.48 68.31 -4.39
C PHE A 6 37.25 67.46 -3.17
N ILE A 7 35.98 67.02 -3.00
CA ILE A 7 35.61 66.02 -2.04
C ILE A 7 35.64 64.69 -2.76
N THR A 8 36.59 63.82 -2.45
CA THR A 8 36.62 62.42 -2.92
C THR A 8 35.69 61.58 -2.06
N LEU A 9 34.57 61.08 -2.66
CA LEU A 9 33.67 60.17 -2.04
C LEU A 9 34.23 58.75 -2.23
N SER A 10 34.78 58.15 -1.18
CA SER A 10 35.18 56.74 -1.18
C SER A 10 33.94 55.81 -0.96
N ILE A 11 33.55 55.15 -2.01
CA ILE A 11 32.49 54.12 -1.91
C ILE A 11 33.13 52.85 -1.37
N LEU A 12 32.80 52.50 -0.13
CA LEU A 12 33.10 51.17 0.44
C LEU A 12 32.11 50.14 -0.16
N ILE A 13 32.61 49.34 -1.10
CA ILE A 13 31.89 48.17 -1.59
C ILE A 13 32.08 47.05 -0.56
N GLY A 14 31.08 46.86 0.27
CA GLY A 14 31.03 45.72 1.17
C GLY A 14 30.81 44.43 0.37
N PHE A 15 31.81 43.57 0.32
CA PHE A 15 31.66 42.22 -0.18
C PHE A 15 30.81 41.44 0.83
N ALA A 16 29.54 41.19 0.50
CA ALA A 16 28.74 40.23 1.20
C ALA A 16 29.29 38.82 0.91
N SER A 17 29.76 38.15 1.94
CA SER A 17 30.17 36.74 1.84
C SER A 17 28.97 35.90 1.37
N PRO A 18 29.13 35.01 0.40
CA PRO A 18 28.05 34.12 0.01
C PRO A 18 27.69 33.21 1.19
N VAL A 19 26.44 33.31 1.67
CA VAL A 19 25.90 32.36 2.61
C VAL A 19 25.78 31.04 1.86
N ALA A 20 26.64 30.10 2.19
CA ALA A 20 26.55 28.74 1.66
C ALA A 20 25.23 28.10 2.14
N LEU A 21 24.27 27.92 1.26
CA LEU A 21 23.08 27.12 1.53
C LEU A 21 23.54 25.68 1.80
N PRO A 22 23.06 25.04 2.87
CA PRO A 22 23.41 23.65 3.12
C PRO A 22 22.94 22.81 1.92
N SER A 23 23.86 22.00 1.39
CA SER A 23 23.57 21.08 0.29
C SER A 23 22.48 20.13 0.71
N VAL A 24 21.41 20.04 -0.09
CA VAL A 24 20.28 19.08 0.11
C VAL A 24 20.75 17.62 0.16
N ALA A 25 21.99 17.37 -0.31
CA ALA A 25 22.61 16.04 -0.27
C ALA A 25 22.99 15.55 1.15
N ALA A 26 22.98 16.42 2.17
CA ALA A 26 23.38 16.03 3.54
C ALA A 26 22.24 15.42 4.37
N ALA A 27 21.00 15.38 3.88
CA ALA A 27 19.83 14.94 4.63
C ALA A 27 19.33 13.53 4.27
N VAL A 28 19.98 12.82 3.36
CA VAL A 28 19.68 11.41 3.15
C VAL A 28 20.53 10.61 4.14
N GLU A 29 19.97 10.31 5.31
CA GLU A 29 20.51 9.26 6.18
C GLU A 29 20.66 8.01 5.32
N ARG A 30 21.91 7.58 5.08
CA ARG A 30 22.18 6.27 4.50
C ARG A 30 21.88 5.22 5.57
N GLY A 31 20.59 5.01 5.82
CA GLY A 31 20.15 3.85 6.56
C GLY A 31 20.67 2.61 5.83
N SER A 32 21.22 1.67 6.57
CA SER A 32 21.53 0.35 6.03
C SER A 32 20.28 -0.21 5.34
N VAL A 33 20.45 -0.81 4.16
CA VAL A 33 19.36 -1.56 3.52
C VAL A 33 18.83 -2.56 4.55
N PRO A 34 17.51 -2.59 4.82
CA PRO A 34 16.98 -3.47 5.85
C PRO A 34 17.41 -4.92 5.58
N GLU A 35 17.82 -5.62 6.64
CA GLU A 35 18.30 -7.01 6.61
C GLU A 35 17.23 -8.04 6.15
N ALA A 36 16.07 -7.58 5.70
CA ALA A 36 14.97 -8.38 5.19
C ALA A 36 15.18 -8.88 3.75
N SER A 37 16.43 -9.24 3.39
CA SER A 37 16.68 -9.95 2.13
C SER A 37 16.07 -11.35 2.18
N VAL A 38 15.35 -11.73 1.14
CA VAL A 38 14.83 -13.09 0.95
C VAL A 38 15.70 -13.74 -0.11
N ASP A 39 16.23 -14.94 0.18
CA ASP A 39 16.84 -15.77 -0.88
C ASP A 39 15.74 -16.13 -1.88
N LEU A 40 15.89 -15.65 -3.11
CA LEU A 40 14.92 -15.85 -4.19
C LEU A 40 15.13 -17.16 -4.96
N LYS A 41 16.00 -18.05 -4.49
CA LYS A 41 16.13 -19.39 -5.10
C LYS A 41 14.80 -20.13 -5.01
N GLY A 42 14.26 -20.48 -6.16
CA GLY A 42 12.95 -21.14 -6.26
C GLY A 42 11.74 -20.21 -6.17
N CYS A 43 11.94 -18.89 -6.23
CA CYS A 43 10.86 -17.90 -6.27
C CYS A 43 10.46 -17.59 -7.71
N THR A 44 9.15 -17.66 -8.00
CA THR A 44 8.61 -17.17 -9.27
C THR A 44 7.92 -15.82 -9.06
N LEU A 45 8.29 -14.82 -9.86
CA LEU A 45 7.71 -13.51 -9.85
C LEU A 45 6.93 -13.27 -11.15
N THR A 46 5.66 -12.92 -11.04
CA THR A 46 4.78 -12.60 -12.17
C THR A 46 4.36 -11.13 -12.09
N LEU A 47 4.65 -10.35 -13.13
CA LEU A 47 4.18 -8.97 -13.25
C LEU A 47 2.70 -8.96 -13.64
N LEU A 48 1.90 -8.22 -12.89
CA LEU A 48 0.46 -8.11 -13.08
C LEU A 48 0.11 -6.65 -13.44
N LYS A 49 -0.22 -6.44 -14.71
CA LYS A 49 -0.59 -5.11 -15.22
C LYS A 49 -2.10 -4.96 -15.25
N ASN A 50 -2.60 -3.85 -14.70
CA ASN A 50 -4.02 -3.49 -14.81
C ASN A 50 -4.95 -4.67 -14.43
N ARG A 51 -5.75 -5.16 -15.37
CA ARG A 51 -6.74 -6.23 -15.13
C ARG A 51 -6.13 -7.62 -14.88
N ASP A 52 -4.84 -7.83 -15.14
CA ASP A 52 -4.20 -9.11 -14.87
C ASP A 52 -4.13 -9.38 -13.37
N TYR A 53 -4.01 -8.31 -12.55
CA TYR A 53 -4.07 -8.42 -11.09
C TYR A 53 -5.40 -9.03 -10.62
N PHE A 54 -6.53 -8.50 -11.11
CA PHE A 54 -7.85 -9.03 -10.73
C PHE A 54 -7.98 -10.51 -11.11
N ARG A 55 -7.58 -10.90 -12.32
CA ARG A 55 -7.66 -12.29 -12.79
C ARG A 55 -6.82 -13.22 -11.93
N ALA A 56 -5.56 -12.86 -11.67
CA ALA A 56 -4.64 -13.67 -10.87
C ALA A 56 -5.10 -13.77 -9.40
N LEU A 57 -5.58 -12.67 -8.81
CA LEU A 57 -6.08 -12.67 -7.44
C LEU A 57 -7.34 -13.53 -7.30
N SER A 58 -8.30 -13.37 -8.21
CA SER A 58 -9.53 -14.15 -8.29
C SER A 58 -9.24 -15.65 -8.42
N GLU A 59 -8.32 -16.04 -9.32
CA GLU A 59 -7.87 -17.42 -9.49
C GLU A 59 -7.32 -17.99 -8.19
N LYS A 60 -6.40 -17.28 -7.53
CA LYS A 60 -5.77 -17.79 -6.29
C LYS A 60 -6.73 -17.82 -5.10
N ILE A 61 -7.69 -16.89 -5.01
CA ILE A 61 -8.78 -16.97 -4.02
C ILE A 61 -9.63 -18.23 -4.26
N HIS A 62 -9.95 -18.52 -5.51
CA HIS A 62 -10.73 -19.71 -5.88
C HIS A 62 -9.99 -21.01 -5.53
N GLU A 63 -8.68 -21.05 -5.73
CA GLU A 63 -7.82 -22.20 -5.44
C GLU A 63 -7.48 -22.37 -3.96
N ALA A 64 -7.65 -21.34 -3.14
CA ALA A 64 -7.26 -21.33 -1.73
C ALA A 64 -7.85 -22.50 -0.93
N ARG A 65 -7.02 -23.11 -0.05
CA ARG A 65 -7.36 -24.30 0.74
C ARG A 65 -7.18 -24.10 2.25
N LYS A 66 -6.35 -23.15 2.69
CA LYS A 66 -5.98 -22.99 4.10
C LYS A 66 -6.34 -21.61 4.63
N GLU A 67 -5.77 -20.58 4.05
CA GLU A 67 -5.97 -19.22 4.54
C GLU A 67 -5.76 -18.15 3.46
N ILE A 68 -6.45 -17.04 3.63
CA ILE A 68 -6.29 -15.81 2.87
C ILE A 68 -6.11 -14.67 3.86
N ARG A 69 -5.03 -13.89 3.71
CA ARG A 69 -4.75 -12.70 4.50
C ARG A 69 -4.67 -11.49 3.58
N LEU A 70 -5.48 -10.49 3.84
CA LEU A 70 -5.55 -9.25 3.08
C LEU A 70 -5.20 -8.06 3.98
N ALA A 71 -4.40 -7.10 3.47
CA ALA A 71 -4.18 -5.81 4.12
C ALA A 71 -4.23 -4.71 3.07
N PHE A 72 -5.29 -3.88 3.13
CA PHE A 72 -5.58 -2.90 2.10
C PHE A 72 -5.90 -1.52 2.66
N PHE A 73 -5.32 -0.50 2.02
CA PHE A 73 -5.72 0.88 2.25
C PHE A 73 -7.21 1.10 1.93
N LEU A 74 -7.69 0.55 0.81
CA LEU A 74 -9.07 0.73 0.39
C LEU A 74 -9.65 -0.54 -0.24
N PHE A 75 -10.73 -1.04 0.36
CA PHE A 75 -11.59 -2.05 -0.22
C PHE A 75 -13.01 -1.48 -0.30
N LYS A 76 -13.40 -1.06 -1.49
CA LYS A 76 -14.68 -0.40 -1.72
C LYS A 76 -15.61 -1.26 -2.56
N THR A 77 -16.59 -1.84 -1.90
CA THR A 77 -17.74 -2.51 -2.54
C THR A 77 -18.84 -1.50 -2.88
N ASN A 78 -19.74 -1.82 -3.80
CA ASN A 78 -20.77 -0.90 -4.27
C ASN A 78 -22.15 -1.55 -4.49
N GLY A 79 -22.30 -2.81 -4.10
CA GLY A 79 -23.54 -3.58 -4.23
C GLY A 79 -23.88 -4.04 -5.65
N ARG A 80 -23.06 -3.73 -6.66
CA ARG A 80 -23.30 -4.14 -8.05
C ARG A 80 -22.61 -5.49 -8.31
N PRO A 81 -23.36 -6.59 -8.52
CA PRO A 81 -22.81 -7.95 -8.60
C PRO A 81 -21.72 -8.14 -9.66
N GLU A 82 -21.75 -7.34 -10.72
CA GLU A 82 -20.80 -7.39 -11.85
C GLU A 82 -19.51 -6.55 -11.60
N SER A 83 -19.46 -5.76 -10.54
CA SER A 83 -18.25 -4.98 -10.24
C SER A 83 -17.15 -5.86 -9.65
N TYR A 84 -15.91 -5.57 -10.00
CA TYR A 84 -14.76 -6.39 -9.60
C TYR A 84 -14.59 -6.52 -8.06
N PRO A 85 -14.75 -5.46 -7.25
CA PRO A 85 -14.68 -5.61 -5.80
C PRO A 85 -15.83 -6.49 -5.24
N GLU A 86 -17.01 -6.50 -5.86
CA GLU A 86 -18.09 -7.39 -5.47
C GLU A 86 -17.81 -8.85 -5.83
N ILE A 87 -17.18 -9.07 -6.97
CA ILE A 87 -16.73 -10.42 -7.36
C ILE A 87 -15.71 -10.93 -6.34
N ILE A 88 -14.71 -10.12 -5.96
CA ILE A 88 -13.73 -10.49 -4.94
C ILE A 88 -14.41 -10.79 -3.59
N LEU A 89 -15.34 -9.95 -3.13
CA LEU A 89 -16.08 -10.20 -1.89
C LEU A 89 -16.82 -11.55 -1.95
N ARG A 90 -17.51 -11.82 -3.05
CA ARG A 90 -18.25 -13.09 -3.26
C ARG A 90 -17.30 -14.30 -3.27
N GLU A 91 -16.17 -14.22 -3.93
CA GLU A 91 -15.16 -15.29 -3.98
C GLU A 91 -14.53 -15.56 -2.60
N LEU A 92 -14.25 -14.50 -1.82
CA LEU A 92 -13.80 -14.60 -0.43
C LEU A 92 -14.88 -15.29 0.43
N SER A 93 -16.15 -14.92 0.25
CA SER A 93 -17.28 -15.57 0.95
C SER A 93 -17.37 -17.06 0.59
N GLN A 94 -17.20 -17.43 -0.68
CA GLN A 94 -17.14 -18.82 -1.10
C GLN A 94 -15.92 -19.55 -0.52
N ALA A 95 -14.78 -18.88 -0.38
CA ALA A 95 -13.60 -19.44 0.29
C ALA A 95 -13.91 -19.78 1.77
N VAL A 96 -14.57 -18.88 2.51
CA VAL A 96 -15.05 -19.15 3.88
C VAL A 96 -15.96 -20.36 3.92
N GLN A 97 -16.93 -20.47 2.99
CA GLN A 97 -17.83 -21.63 2.89
C GLN A 97 -17.09 -22.95 2.62
N ARG A 98 -15.93 -22.90 1.95
CA ARG A 98 -15.03 -24.05 1.77
C ARG A 98 -14.19 -24.39 3.00
N GLY A 99 -14.28 -23.58 4.08
CA GLY A 99 -13.50 -23.76 5.30
C GLY A 99 -12.15 -23.02 5.29
N VAL A 100 -11.90 -22.14 4.32
CA VAL A 100 -10.68 -21.30 4.26
C VAL A 100 -10.81 -20.17 5.30
N ARG A 101 -9.77 -19.96 6.10
CA ARG A 101 -9.71 -18.83 7.04
C ARG A 101 -9.40 -17.55 6.27
N VAL A 102 -10.28 -16.57 6.36
CA VAL A 102 -10.10 -15.28 5.69
C VAL A 102 -9.98 -14.18 6.73
N THR A 103 -8.83 -13.49 6.75
CA THR A 103 -8.60 -12.32 7.60
C THR A 103 -8.34 -11.11 6.72
N VAL A 104 -8.99 -9.98 7.04
CA VAL A 104 -8.86 -8.72 6.29
C VAL A 104 -8.51 -7.60 7.25
N VAL A 105 -7.43 -6.89 6.97
CA VAL A 105 -7.02 -5.67 7.67
C VAL A 105 -7.30 -4.47 6.76
N LEU A 106 -8.04 -3.50 7.26
CA LEU A 106 -8.40 -2.29 6.53
C LEU A 106 -7.87 -1.04 7.23
N GLU A 107 -7.48 -0.06 6.42
CA GLU A 107 -7.10 1.27 6.91
C GLU A 107 -8.25 1.94 7.64
N SER A 108 -7.92 2.55 8.79
CA SER A 108 -8.75 3.50 9.50
C SER A 108 -7.96 4.74 9.86
N ASP A 109 -8.18 5.84 9.18
CA ASP A 109 -7.47 7.11 9.42
C ASP A 109 -7.93 7.87 10.67
N GLY A 110 -8.79 7.26 11.50
CA GLY A 110 -9.30 7.84 12.74
C GLY A 110 -10.17 9.10 12.56
N LYS A 111 -10.46 9.53 11.33
CA LYS A 111 -11.24 10.73 11.05
C LYS A 111 -12.71 10.38 10.79
N PHE A 112 -13.61 10.94 11.57
CA PHE A 112 -15.05 10.64 11.52
C PHE A 112 -15.71 10.84 10.13
N ALA A 113 -15.23 11.79 9.32
CA ALA A 113 -15.81 12.14 8.02
C ALA A 113 -14.98 11.67 6.80
N SER A 114 -14.03 10.75 7.01
CA SER A 114 -13.19 10.25 5.93
C SER A 114 -13.99 9.36 4.97
N THR A 115 -13.79 9.58 3.66
CA THR A 115 -14.36 8.70 2.64
C THR A 115 -13.75 7.29 2.71
N VAL A 116 -12.49 7.17 3.12
CA VAL A 116 -11.81 5.87 3.31
C VAL A 116 -12.49 5.09 4.44
N ASN A 117 -12.69 5.72 5.61
CA ASN A 117 -13.37 5.08 6.74
C ASN A 117 -14.79 4.65 6.41
N ARG A 118 -15.55 5.49 5.70
CA ARG A 118 -16.90 5.13 5.28
C ARG A 118 -16.90 3.94 4.33
N ASP A 119 -16.11 4.01 3.25
CA ASP A 119 -16.09 2.98 2.21
C ASP A 119 -15.54 1.65 2.75
N ASN A 120 -14.48 1.70 3.59
CA ASN A 120 -13.95 0.52 4.28
C ASN A 120 -14.94 0.00 5.33
N GLY A 121 -15.65 0.88 6.04
CA GLY A 121 -16.65 0.52 7.05
C GLY A 121 -17.82 -0.26 6.46
N GLU A 122 -18.41 0.23 5.36
CA GLU A 122 -19.49 -0.45 4.64
C GLU A 122 -19.03 -1.84 4.15
N THR A 123 -17.80 -1.93 3.63
CA THR A 123 -17.23 -3.20 3.18
C THR A 123 -16.94 -4.14 4.35
N ALA A 124 -16.37 -3.64 5.46
CA ALA A 124 -16.05 -4.42 6.66
C ALA A 124 -17.29 -5.13 7.23
N GLU A 125 -18.42 -4.43 7.33
CA GLU A 125 -19.68 -5.01 7.80
C GLU A 125 -20.16 -6.18 6.90
N ARG A 126 -19.95 -6.06 5.60
CA ARG A 126 -20.31 -7.10 4.65
C ARG A 126 -19.38 -8.32 4.73
N LEU A 127 -18.07 -8.06 4.90
CA LEU A 127 -17.06 -9.12 5.09
C LEU A 127 -17.34 -9.90 6.39
N LYS A 128 -17.61 -9.19 7.51
CA LYS A 128 -17.98 -9.82 8.80
C LYS A 128 -19.24 -10.67 8.67
N LYS A 129 -20.30 -10.17 8.03
CA LYS A 129 -21.53 -10.94 7.77
C LYS A 129 -21.28 -12.19 6.94
N ALA A 130 -20.27 -12.20 6.09
CA ALA A 130 -19.85 -13.34 5.30
C ALA A 130 -18.93 -14.32 6.08
N GLY A 131 -18.67 -14.07 7.37
CA GLY A 131 -17.89 -14.96 8.24
C GLY A 131 -16.37 -14.74 8.20
N MET A 132 -15.92 -13.61 7.72
CA MET A 132 -14.50 -13.25 7.69
C MET A 132 -14.09 -12.53 8.98
N ASP A 133 -12.83 -12.71 9.36
CA ASP A 133 -12.20 -12.00 10.46
C ASP A 133 -11.68 -10.65 9.96
N VAL A 134 -12.24 -9.54 10.46
CA VAL A 134 -11.94 -8.19 9.96
C VAL A 134 -11.38 -7.32 11.07
N HIS A 135 -10.20 -6.79 10.84
CA HIS A 135 -9.48 -5.90 11.73
C HIS A 135 -9.29 -4.50 11.13
N TRP A 136 -9.18 -3.54 12.01
CA TRP A 136 -8.73 -2.19 11.67
C TRP A 136 -7.27 -2.06 12.03
N ASP A 137 -6.52 -1.33 11.21
CA ASP A 137 -5.15 -1.01 11.54
C ASP A 137 -5.04 0.00 12.69
N SER A 138 -3.81 0.24 13.13
CA SER A 138 -3.55 1.24 14.18
C SER A 138 -3.78 2.67 13.63
N PRO A 139 -4.63 3.50 14.28
CA PRO A 139 -4.89 4.87 13.83
C PRO A 139 -3.67 5.80 13.96
N LYS A 140 -2.56 5.33 14.53
CA LYS A 140 -1.33 6.11 14.71
C LYS A 140 -0.50 6.25 13.44
N LYS A 141 -0.66 5.34 12.50
CA LYS A 141 0.13 5.29 11.27
C LYS A 141 -0.72 4.72 10.13
N THR A 142 -0.85 5.49 9.05
CA THR A 142 -1.62 5.08 7.87
C THR A 142 -1.07 3.80 7.24
N THR A 143 -1.94 2.81 7.09
CA THR A 143 -1.65 1.58 6.34
C THR A 143 -1.99 1.76 4.88
N HIS A 144 -1.01 2.23 4.08
CA HIS A 144 -1.18 2.43 2.64
C HIS A 144 -0.80 1.20 1.80
N THR A 145 -0.84 0.01 2.40
CA THR A 145 -0.48 -1.25 1.75
C THR A 145 -1.59 -1.79 0.85
N LYS A 146 -1.24 -2.63 -0.09
CA LYS A 146 -2.13 -3.41 -0.95
C LYS A 146 -1.52 -4.80 -1.06
N LEU A 147 -1.82 -5.62 -0.06
CA LEU A 147 -1.22 -6.94 0.16
C LEU A 147 -2.28 -8.02 0.20
N ALA A 148 -1.99 -9.14 -0.45
CA ALA A 148 -2.73 -10.38 -0.26
C ALA A 148 -1.73 -11.53 -0.12
N VAL A 149 -1.95 -12.41 0.86
CA VAL A 149 -1.20 -13.66 1.00
C VAL A 149 -2.20 -14.81 1.00
N ILE A 150 -1.95 -15.80 0.15
CA ILE A 150 -2.83 -16.95 -0.04
C ILE A 150 -2.04 -18.23 0.24
N ASP A 151 -2.58 -19.05 1.15
CA ASP A 151 -2.07 -20.35 1.58
C ASP A 151 -0.62 -20.34 2.09
N GLY A 152 -0.13 -19.18 2.58
CA GLY A 152 1.25 -19.02 3.02
C GLY A 152 2.28 -19.21 1.90
N ARG A 153 1.88 -19.00 0.66
CA ARG A 153 2.70 -19.23 -0.53
C ARG A 153 2.66 -18.08 -1.53
N TYR A 154 1.47 -17.67 -1.96
CA TYR A 154 1.32 -16.64 -2.97
C TYR A 154 1.17 -15.28 -2.31
N THR A 155 2.08 -14.36 -2.62
CA THR A 155 2.05 -12.97 -2.13
C THR A 155 1.75 -12.02 -3.29
N PHE A 156 0.72 -11.20 -3.14
CA PHE A 156 0.42 -10.11 -4.05
C PHE A 156 0.82 -8.79 -3.39
N ILE A 157 1.59 -7.97 -4.09
CA ILE A 157 2.03 -6.66 -3.61
C ILE A 157 2.11 -5.67 -4.78
N GLY A 158 1.64 -4.44 -4.58
CA GLY A 158 1.72 -3.40 -5.61
C GLY A 158 0.83 -2.21 -5.35
N SER A 159 0.29 -1.62 -6.43
CA SER A 159 -0.49 -0.39 -6.35
C SER A 159 -2.01 -0.60 -6.28
N HIS A 160 -2.53 -1.77 -6.68
CA HIS A 160 -3.97 -2.01 -6.79
C HIS A 160 -4.70 -1.99 -5.44
N ASN A 161 -5.60 -1.02 -5.25
CA ASN A 161 -6.65 -1.12 -4.23
C ASN A 161 -7.77 -2.09 -4.70
N LEU A 162 -8.57 -2.60 -3.78
CA LEU A 162 -9.76 -3.39 -4.10
C LEU A 162 -10.96 -2.45 -4.40
N THR A 163 -10.82 -1.68 -5.47
CA THR A 163 -11.84 -0.76 -5.97
C THR A 163 -12.12 -1.01 -7.43
N GLN A 164 -13.32 -0.63 -7.90
CA GLN A 164 -13.67 -0.77 -9.32
C GLN A 164 -12.70 -0.01 -10.23
N SER A 165 -12.22 1.16 -9.80
CA SER A 165 -11.28 1.97 -10.59
C SER A 165 -9.93 1.28 -10.71
N ALA A 166 -9.33 0.85 -9.58
CA ALA A 166 -8.02 0.21 -9.56
C ALA A 166 -8.04 -1.14 -10.31
N LEU A 167 -9.09 -1.95 -10.10
CA LEU A 167 -9.15 -3.29 -10.70
C LEU A 167 -9.52 -3.30 -12.18
N LYS A 168 -10.14 -2.22 -12.71
CA LYS A 168 -10.68 -2.23 -14.08
C LYS A 168 -10.23 -1.09 -14.98
N TYR A 169 -10.00 0.11 -14.45
CA TYR A 169 -9.87 1.31 -15.27
C TYR A 169 -8.52 2.02 -15.17
N ASN A 170 -7.86 1.96 -14.01
CA ASN A 170 -6.58 2.64 -13.80
C ASN A 170 -5.43 1.90 -14.49
N ASN A 171 -4.34 2.64 -14.70
CA ASN A 171 -3.04 2.05 -14.94
C ASN A 171 -2.40 1.70 -13.60
N GLU A 172 -2.31 0.42 -13.32
CA GLU A 172 -1.80 -0.12 -12.07
C GLU A 172 -0.77 -1.21 -12.36
N MET A 173 0.17 -1.42 -11.45
CA MET A 173 1.12 -2.52 -11.53
C MET A 173 1.33 -3.17 -10.18
N SER A 174 1.26 -4.49 -10.15
CA SER A 174 1.55 -5.32 -8.99
C SER A 174 2.39 -6.52 -9.39
N VAL A 175 2.85 -7.27 -8.41
CA VAL A 175 3.51 -8.56 -8.61
C VAL A 175 2.80 -9.63 -7.80
N MET A 176 2.75 -10.83 -8.36
CA MET A 176 2.50 -12.06 -7.60
C MET A 176 3.81 -12.79 -7.44
N ILE A 177 4.12 -13.18 -6.22
CA ILE A 177 5.33 -13.89 -5.85
C ILE A 177 4.93 -15.26 -5.31
N ASP A 178 5.37 -16.32 -5.97
CA ASP A 178 5.24 -17.70 -5.51
C ASP A 178 6.49 -18.05 -4.67
N SER A 179 6.38 -17.87 -3.36
CA SER A 179 7.46 -18.14 -2.40
C SER A 179 6.91 -18.21 -0.97
N GLN A 180 7.14 -19.32 -0.29
CA GLN A 180 6.78 -19.46 1.13
C GLN A 180 7.55 -18.48 2.01
N ALA A 181 8.84 -18.26 1.75
CA ALA A 181 9.67 -17.35 2.53
C ALA A 181 9.22 -15.89 2.44
N VAL A 182 8.77 -15.44 1.25
CA VAL A 182 8.19 -14.10 1.08
C VAL A 182 6.82 -14.02 1.77
N ALA A 183 6.00 -15.05 1.60
CA ALA A 183 4.68 -15.11 2.22
C ALA A 183 4.76 -15.04 3.75
N GLU A 184 5.68 -15.79 4.38
CA GLU A 184 5.90 -15.78 5.83
C GLU A 184 6.26 -14.38 6.35
N LYS A 185 7.22 -13.70 5.71
CA LYS A 185 7.59 -12.33 6.09
C LYS A 185 6.44 -11.35 5.91
N THR A 186 5.66 -11.50 4.84
CA THR A 186 4.49 -10.66 4.58
C THR A 186 3.38 -10.91 5.61
N LEU A 187 3.14 -12.16 5.99
CA LEU A 187 2.20 -12.54 7.05
C LEU A 187 2.60 -11.92 8.39
N HIS A 188 3.88 -12.00 8.76
CA HIS A 188 4.39 -11.37 9.98
C HIS A 188 4.18 -9.86 9.97
N TYR A 189 4.43 -9.20 8.84
CA TYR A 189 4.13 -7.77 8.67
C TYR A 189 2.64 -7.45 8.85
N ILE A 190 1.76 -8.22 8.19
CA ILE A 190 0.30 -8.02 8.29
C ILE A 190 -0.18 -8.19 9.74
N GLN A 191 0.35 -9.18 10.48
CA GLN A 191 0.01 -9.39 11.89
C GLN A 191 0.39 -8.22 12.80
N GLY A 192 1.41 -7.47 12.46
CA GLY A 192 1.85 -6.29 13.22
C GLY A 192 1.05 -5.01 12.93
N LEU A 193 0.06 -5.04 12.02
CA LEU A 193 -0.76 -3.87 11.67
C LEU A 193 -1.93 -3.64 12.64
N TYR A 194 -2.38 -4.67 13.37
CA TYR A 194 -3.55 -4.64 14.26
C TYR A 194 -3.31 -5.33 15.59
#